data_b82d91212ea99c3406160778bc68723f
#
_entry.id   b82d91212ea99c3406160778bc68723f
#
_cell.length_a   1.000
_cell.length_b   1.000
_cell.length_c   1.000
_cell.angle_alpha   90.00
_cell.angle_beta   90.00
_cell.angle_gamma   90.00
#
_symmetry.space_group_name_H-M   'P 1'
#
loop_
_entity.id
_entity.type
_entity.pdbx_description
1 polymer ?
#
loop_
_entity_poly.entity_id
_entity_poly.type
_entity_poly.pdbx_seq_one_letter_code
_entity_poly.pdbx_strand_id
1 'polypeptide(L)'
;MKAKAVRLHGANDLRLDKFELPEIKEDEILVKVVSDSVCMSTYKCAILGVNHKRVHEDVADHPAIMGHEMAGDIVKVGAKHQDKFKPGMKFTLQPALNYKGTMWSPGYSYEFFGGDTTYCIIPAEVMELGCLLEYKGKAYYEASLAEPMSCSIGAFNAAYHTHMGVYKHEMGIKKDGKLAILAGAGPMGLGALTYALHRDIRPKMVVVADVNQERLDRAAHLFPVEEAAADGIELHFVNTGKMEDPAAGLKEITGGTGFDDVFCYAPVEAVVELSSAVLGRDGCLNFFAGPTDKQFSARMNFYDVHYNSTHVMGTTGGNTDDMIESLRLTAENRIDPAVMITHIGGLNAAAETTLNLPKIPGGKKLIYTHLNMPLIALTDLREMGEKDDRYTALADIVDAHKGLWCPEAEEYLLAHFEQE
;
A
#
# COMPACT_ATOMS: atom_id res chain seq x y z
N MET A 1 -20.82 -23.20 -0.06
CA MET A 1 -21.27 -21.84 0.34
C MET A 1 -21.20 -20.93 -0.87
N LYS A 2 -22.22 -20.10 -1.14
CA LYS A 2 -22.20 -19.17 -2.28
C LYS A 2 -21.35 -17.95 -1.93
N ALA A 3 -20.51 -17.52 -2.89
CA ALA A 3 -19.69 -16.33 -2.81
C ALA A 3 -19.80 -15.52 -4.11
N LYS A 4 -19.45 -14.23 -4.03
CA LYS A 4 -19.25 -13.35 -5.18
C LYS A 4 -17.79 -12.88 -5.16
N ALA A 5 -17.13 -12.83 -6.31
CA ALA A 5 -15.77 -12.31 -6.40
C ALA A 5 -15.49 -11.70 -7.77
N VAL A 6 -14.59 -10.74 -7.79
CA VAL A 6 -13.94 -10.33 -9.04
C VAL A 6 -12.85 -11.35 -9.37
N ARG A 7 -13.01 -12.04 -10.50
CA ARG A 7 -12.14 -13.14 -10.93
C ARG A 7 -11.46 -12.83 -12.26
N LEU A 8 -10.20 -13.22 -12.36
CA LEU A 8 -9.40 -13.13 -13.59
C LEU A 8 -9.64 -14.37 -14.45
N HIS A 9 -10.18 -14.19 -15.64
CA HIS A 9 -10.39 -15.25 -16.65
C HIS A 9 -9.35 -15.23 -17.77
N GLY A 10 -8.62 -14.14 -17.91
CA GLY A 10 -7.59 -13.92 -18.92
C GLY A 10 -7.13 -12.47 -18.95
N ALA A 11 -6.27 -12.13 -19.89
CA ALA A 11 -5.77 -10.77 -20.03
C ALA A 11 -6.91 -9.78 -20.34
N ASN A 12 -7.05 -8.73 -19.53
CA ASN A 12 -8.14 -7.73 -19.56
C ASN A 12 -9.55 -8.33 -19.37
N ASP A 13 -9.67 -9.53 -18.82
CA ASP A 13 -10.95 -10.19 -18.60
C ASP A 13 -11.18 -10.43 -17.10
N LEU A 14 -11.69 -9.38 -16.43
CA LEU A 14 -12.16 -9.42 -15.05
C LEU A 14 -13.68 -9.51 -15.02
N ARG A 15 -14.22 -10.45 -14.25
CA ARG A 15 -15.67 -10.65 -14.12
C ARG A 15 -16.08 -10.71 -12.66
N LEU A 16 -17.23 -10.14 -12.34
CA LEU A 16 -17.90 -10.35 -11.05
C LEU A 16 -18.71 -11.65 -11.13
N ASP A 17 -18.12 -12.72 -10.63
CA ASP A 17 -18.72 -14.06 -10.66
C ASP A 17 -19.47 -14.38 -9.37
N LYS A 18 -20.52 -15.21 -9.51
CA LYS A 18 -21.16 -15.93 -8.41
C LYS A 18 -20.79 -17.40 -8.54
N PHE A 19 -20.22 -17.96 -7.48
CA PHE A 19 -19.75 -19.35 -7.48
C PHE A 19 -19.93 -20.00 -6.12
N GLU A 20 -19.69 -21.31 -6.06
CA GLU A 20 -19.75 -22.04 -4.79
C GLU A 20 -18.33 -22.34 -4.29
N LEU A 21 -18.05 -21.92 -3.04
CA LEU A 21 -16.85 -22.32 -2.33
C LEU A 21 -16.98 -23.79 -1.89
N PRO A 22 -15.94 -24.60 -2.00
CA PRO A 22 -15.90 -25.94 -1.43
C PRO A 22 -15.97 -25.91 0.09
N GLU A 23 -16.18 -27.07 0.73
CA GLU A 23 -15.99 -27.19 2.17
C GLU A 23 -14.51 -27.08 2.53
N ILE A 24 -14.21 -26.36 3.61
CA ILE A 24 -12.83 -26.22 4.08
C ILE A 24 -12.28 -27.55 4.59
N LYS A 25 -10.99 -27.77 4.38
CA LYS A 25 -10.23 -28.85 4.96
C LYS A 25 -9.88 -28.57 6.43
N GLU A 26 -9.31 -29.55 7.10
CA GLU A 26 -8.92 -29.41 8.52
C GLU A 26 -7.80 -28.39 8.78
N ASP A 27 -7.05 -28.01 7.75
CA ASP A 27 -5.92 -27.05 7.76
C ASP A 27 -6.25 -25.73 7.02
N GLU A 28 -7.49 -25.49 6.70
CA GLU A 28 -7.95 -24.28 6.02
C GLU A 28 -8.85 -23.43 6.93
N ILE A 29 -9.02 -22.16 6.56
CA ILE A 29 -9.87 -21.22 7.29
C ILE A 29 -10.80 -20.52 6.29
N LEU A 30 -12.14 -20.57 6.56
CA LEU A 30 -13.11 -19.78 5.82
C LEU A 30 -13.23 -18.39 6.43
N VAL A 31 -13.17 -17.36 5.59
CA VAL A 31 -13.28 -15.97 6.02
C VAL A 31 -14.34 -15.22 5.22
N LYS A 32 -14.93 -14.20 5.87
CA LYS A 32 -15.70 -13.12 5.27
C LYS A 32 -14.74 -11.95 5.05
N VAL A 33 -14.48 -11.58 3.82
CA VAL A 33 -13.74 -10.36 3.53
C VAL A 33 -14.69 -9.17 3.69
N VAL A 34 -14.28 -8.11 4.33
CA VAL A 34 -15.07 -6.87 4.51
C VAL A 34 -14.52 -5.75 3.67
N SER A 35 -13.21 -5.59 3.63
CA SER A 35 -12.54 -4.58 2.82
C SER A 35 -11.30 -5.14 2.12
N ASP A 36 -11.05 -4.62 0.93
CA ASP A 36 -9.79 -4.76 0.18
C ASP A 36 -9.42 -3.41 -0.43
N SER A 37 -8.20 -3.21 -0.87
CA SER A 37 -7.85 -2.00 -1.60
C SER A 37 -7.18 -2.30 -2.94
N VAL A 38 -7.55 -1.52 -3.96
CA VAL A 38 -7.05 -1.77 -5.32
C VAL A 38 -5.60 -1.30 -5.46
N CYS A 39 -4.74 -2.19 -5.93
CA CYS A 39 -3.32 -1.97 -6.11
C CYS A 39 -2.92 -1.92 -7.59
N MET A 40 -1.89 -1.14 -7.92
CA MET A 40 -1.30 -1.15 -9.28
C MET A 40 -0.75 -2.52 -9.68
N SER A 41 -0.36 -3.37 -8.74
CA SER A 41 0.06 -4.74 -9.02
C SER A 41 -1.11 -5.62 -9.45
N THR A 42 -2.32 -5.39 -8.90
CA THR A 42 -3.57 -6.03 -9.33
C THR A 42 -3.92 -5.61 -10.77
N TYR A 43 -3.81 -4.31 -11.09
CA TYR A 43 -3.97 -3.83 -12.47
C TYR A 43 -2.99 -4.51 -13.44
N LYS A 44 -1.70 -4.60 -13.09
CA LYS A 44 -0.70 -5.27 -13.93
C LYS A 44 -1.03 -6.75 -14.15
N CYS A 45 -1.51 -7.42 -13.11
CA CYS A 45 -1.98 -8.80 -13.20
C CYS A 45 -3.15 -8.92 -14.17
N ALA A 46 -4.15 -8.04 -14.04
CA ALA A 46 -5.34 -8.04 -14.88
C ALA A 46 -5.04 -7.84 -16.37
N ILE A 47 -4.15 -6.90 -16.72
CA ILE A 47 -3.82 -6.64 -18.14
C ILE A 47 -2.90 -7.69 -18.76
N LEU A 48 -2.07 -8.38 -17.96
CA LEU A 48 -1.12 -9.39 -18.43
C LEU A 48 -1.73 -10.80 -18.48
N GLY A 49 -2.72 -11.11 -17.64
CA GLY A 49 -3.29 -12.44 -17.54
C GLY A 49 -2.21 -13.50 -17.35
N VAL A 50 -2.21 -14.56 -18.15
CA VAL A 50 -1.23 -15.67 -18.11
C VAL A 50 0.23 -15.24 -18.34
N ASN A 51 0.47 -14.06 -18.88
CA ASN A 51 1.83 -13.51 -19.02
C ASN A 51 2.37 -12.92 -17.74
N HIS A 52 1.52 -12.77 -16.71
CA HIS A 52 1.97 -12.35 -15.39
C HIS A 52 2.59 -13.51 -14.63
N LYS A 53 3.76 -13.27 -14.01
CA LYS A 53 4.60 -14.29 -13.36
C LYS A 53 3.94 -15.09 -12.21
N ARG A 54 2.78 -14.65 -11.72
CA ARG A 54 2.02 -15.28 -10.61
C ARG A 54 0.72 -15.93 -11.07
N VAL A 55 0.32 -15.77 -12.32
CA VAL A 55 -0.92 -16.31 -12.87
C VAL A 55 -0.66 -17.68 -13.48
N HIS A 56 -1.53 -18.64 -13.17
CA HIS A 56 -1.45 -19.99 -13.73
C HIS A 56 -1.89 -20.01 -15.20
N GLU A 57 -1.34 -20.95 -15.97
CA GLU A 57 -1.63 -21.10 -17.39
C GLU A 57 -3.10 -21.47 -17.67
N ASP A 58 -3.75 -22.17 -16.70
CA ASP A 58 -5.13 -22.63 -16.75
C ASP A 58 -6.15 -21.65 -16.13
N VAL A 59 -5.78 -20.38 -15.96
CA VAL A 59 -6.64 -19.34 -15.32
C VAL A 59 -8.00 -19.16 -16.01
N ALA A 60 -8.12 -19.55 -17.29
CA ALA A 60 -9.42 -19.53 -17.99
C ALA A 60 -10.39 -20.59 -17.46
N ASP A 61 -9.90 -21.75 -17.04
CA ASP A 61 -10.69 -22.86 -16.49
C ASP A 61 -10.81 -22.77 -14.95
N HIS A 62 -9.78 -22.23 -14.29
CA HIS A 62 -9.68 -22.01 -12.85
C HIS A 62 -9.42 -20.54 -12.52
N PRO A 63 -10.44 -19.66 -12.69
CA PRO A 63 -10.26 -18.21 -12.55
C PRO A 63 -9.82 -17.79 -11.15
N ALA A 64 -8.75 -17.00 -11.07
CA ALA A 64 -8.20 -16.55 -9.80
C ALA A 64 -9.00 -15.37 -9.21
N ILE A 65 -9.28 -15.39 -7.90
CA ILE A 65 -9.86 -14.25 -7.18
C ILE A 65 -8.81 -13.15 -7.11
N MET A 66 -9.22 -11.92 -7.45
CA MET A 66 -8.36 -10.72 -7.39
C MET A 66 -8.31 -10.13 -5.97
N GLY A 67 -7.43 -9.13 -5.78
CA GLY A 67 -7.29 -8.43 -4.50
C GLY A 67 -6.37 -9.15 -3.50
N HIS A 68 -5.52 -8.40 -2.79
CA HIS A 68 -4.55 -8.95 -1.85
C HIS A 68 -4.27 -8.05 -0.63
N GLU A 69 -4.97 -6.94 -0.53
CA GLU A 69 -4.86 -6.00 0.59
C GLU A 69 -6.13 -6.11 1.46
N MET A 70 -6.42 -7.31 1.95
CA MET A 70 -7.71 -7.66 2.51
C MET A 70 -7.77 -7.67 4.04
N ALA A 71 -8.96 -7.36 4.56
CA ALA A 71 -9.33 -7.55 5.95
C ALA A 71 -10.77 -8.04 6.09
N GLY A 72 -11.07 -8.73 7.18
CA GLY A 72 -12.40 -9.25 7.41
C GLY A 72 -12.51 -10.09 8.67
N ASP A 73 -13.49 -10.98 8.71
CA ASP A 73 -13.80 -11.83 9.86
C ASP A 73 -13.58 -13.31 9.55
N ILE A 74 -13.04 -14.04 10.51
CA ILE A 74 -12.96 -15.50 10.45
C ILE A 74 -14.37 -16.09 10.68
N VAL A 75 -14.81 -16.95 9.75
CA VAL A 75 -16.15 -17.58 9.79
C VAL A 75 -16.08 -19.00 10.31
N LYS A 76 -15.12 -19.79 9.81
CA LYS A 76 -14.96 -21.20 10.20
C LYS A 76 -13.48 -21.56 10.18
N VAL A 77 -13.05 -22.32 11.18
CA VAL A 77 -11.64 -22.72 11.35
C VAL A 77 -11.54 -24.24 11.26
N GLY A 78 -10.64 -24.72 10.42
CA GLY A 78 -10.30 -26.13 10.34
C GLY A 78 -9.67 -26.65 11.64
N ALA A 79 -9.83 -27.93 11.91
CA ALA A 79 -9.50 -28.54 13.21
C ALA A 79 -8.06 -28.31 13.67
N LYS A 80 -7.11 -28.17 12.71
CA LYS A 80 -5.67 -27.96 13.00
C LYS A 80 -5.32 -26.58 13.54
N HIS A 81 -6.23 -25.60 13.43
CA HIS A 81 -5.94 -24.20 13.78
C HIS A 81 -6.87 -23.60 14.84
N GLN A 82 -7.74 -24.44 15.45
CA GLN A 82 -8.74 -24.00 16.45
C GLN A 82 -8.13 -23.60 17.79
N ASP A 83 -6.88 -23.93 18.06
CA ASP A 83 -6.12 -23.46 19.22
C ASP A 83 -5.74 -21.98 19.09
N LYS A 84 -5.44 -21.53 17.88
CA LYS A 84 -4.95 -20.17 17.59
C LYS A 84 -6.04 -19.23 17.05
N PHE A 85 -6.90 -19.72 16.17
CA PHE A 85 -7.92 -18.90 15.50
C PHE A 85 -9.34 -19.34 15.88
N LYS A 86 -10.28 -18.39 15.89
CA LYS A 86 -11.69 -18.65 16.25
C LYS A 86 -12.62 -17.85 15.35
N PRO A 87 -13.84 -18.38 15.07
CA PRO A 87 -14.88 -17.58 14.41
C PRO A 87 -15.14 -16.26 15.14
N GLY A 88 -15.34 -15.20 14.37
CA GLY A 88 -15.54 -13.84 14.87
C GLY A 88 -14.25 -13.02 15.12
N MET A 89 -13.07 -13.65 15.04
CA MET A 89 -11.82 -12.89 15.05
C MET A 89 -11.66 -12.12 13.74
N LYS A 90 -11.29 -10.85 13.83
CA LYS A 90 -10.88 -10.07 12.65
C LYS A 90 -9.49 -10.47 12.20
N PHE A 91 -9.25 -10.41 10.90
CA PHE A 91 -7.96 -10.78 10.32
C PHE A 91 -7.48 -9.78 9.26
N THR A 92 -6.20 -9.80 9.03
CA THR A 92 -5.51 -9.40 7.81
C THR A 92 -4.38 -10.40 7.53
N LEU A 93 -3.70 -10.29 6.41
CA LEU A 93 -2.63 -11.24 6.09
C LEU A 93 -1.52 -10.63 5.24
N GLN A 94 -0.31 -11.21 5.36
CA GLN A 94 0.81 -10.93 4.47
C GLN A 94 0.66 -11.77 3.20
N PRO A 95 0.46 -11.14 2.01
CA PRO A 95 0.22 -11.87 0.76
C PRO A 95 1.47 -12.38 0.07
N ALA A 96 2.67 -11.89 0.43
CA ALA A 96 3.92 -12.32 -0.19
C ALA A 96 4.42 -13.65 0.41
N LEU A 97 3.73 -14.75 0.07
CA LEU A 97 3.95 -16.05 0.69
C LEU A 97 5.30 -16.68 0.36
N ASN A 98 5.75 -16.60 -0.89
CA ASN A 98 6.99 -17.25 -1.37
C ASN A 98 7.11 -18.73 -0.94
N TYR A 99 5.95 -19.42 -0.86
CA TYR A 99 5.84 -20.76 -0.31
C TYR A 99 6.62 -21.79 -1.14
N LYS A 100 7.59 -22.43 -0.53
CA LYS A 100 8.47 -23.46 -1.17
C LYS A 100 9.08 -23.00 -2.49
N GLY A 101 9.40 -21.70 -2.60
CA GLY A 101 10.01 -21.10 -3.79
C GLY A 101 9.03 -20.81 -4.93
N THR A 102 7.72 -21.01 -4.74
CA THR A 102 6.70 -20.54 -5.70
C THR A 102 6.49 -19.04 -5.59
N MET A 103 5.90 -18.47 -6.62
CA MET A 103 5.46 -17.06 -6.60
C MET A 103 3.97 -16.92 -6.27
N TRP A 104 3.32 -17.98 -5.80
CA TRP A 104 1.89 -18.00 -5.48
C TRP A 104 1.54 -16.97 -4.41
N SER A 105 0.43 -16.29 -4.63
CA SER A 105 -0.01 -15.21 -3.76
C SER A 105 -1.53 -15.02 -3.92
N PRO A 106 -2.27 -14.68 -2.86
CA PRO A 106 -3.67 -14.29 -2.97
C PRO A 106 -3.80 -13.09 -3.92
N GLY A 107 -4.91 -13.01 -4.63
CA GLY A 107 -5.17 -11.97 -5.63
C GLY A 107 -4.51 -12.19 -6.99
N TYR A 108 -3.81 -13.33 -7.18
CA TYR A 108 -3.09 -13.67 -8.42
C TYR A 108 -3.22 -15.14 -8.82
N SER A 109 -3.08 -16.04 -7.86
CA SER A 109 -2.79 -17.46 -8.13
C SER A 109 -3.88 -18.43 -7.70
N TYR A 110 -4.80 -18.01 -6.85
CA TYR A 110 -5.73 -18.93 -6.19
C TYR A 110 -7.16 -18.78 -6.71
N GLU A 111 -7.81 -19.91 -6.98
CA GLU A 111 -9.20 -19.96 -7.41
C GLU A 111 -10.19 -19.55 -6.29
N PHE A 112 -9.84 -19.84 -5.02
CA PHE A 112 -10.72 -19.61 -3.87
C PHE A 112 -10.13 -18.69 -2.81
N PHE A 113 -9.05 -17.97 -3.12
CA PHE A 113 -8.37 -17.09 -2.18
C PHE A 113 -7.88 -15.78 -2.81
N GLY A 114 -8.43 -14.68 -2.36
CA GLY A 114 -8.14 -13.30 -2.77
C GLY A 114 -9.04 -12.33 -2.02
N GLY A 115 -8.84 -11.03 -2.19
CA GLY A 115 -9.50 -9.98 -1.41
C GLY A 115 -10.77 -9.39 -2.02
N ASP A 116 -10.85 -9.32 -3.35
CA ASP A 116 -12.03 -8.80 -4.06
C ASP A 116 -13.16 -9.86 -4.08
N THR A 117 -13.60 -10.28 -2.89
CA THR A 117 -14.61 -11.34 -2.70
C THR A 117 -15.41 -11.14 -1.44
N THR A 118 -16.64 -11.67 -1.41
CA THR A 118 -17.43 -11.71 -0.17
C THR A 118 -16.90 -12.74 0.83
N TYR A 119 -16.49 -13.91 0.34
CA TYR A 119 -15.93 -15.00 1.16
C TYR A 119 -14.82 -15.70 0.38
N CYS A 120 -13.79 -16.14 1.10
CA CYS A 120 -12.71 -16.96 0.52
C CYS A 120 -12.19 -17.97 1.53
N ILE A 121 -11.38 -18.91 1.03
CA ILE A 121 -10.73 -19.95 1.84
C ILE A 121 -9.24 -19.63 1.92
N ILE A 122 -8.75 -19.37 3.12
CA ILE A 122 -7.33 -19.20 3.39
C ILE A 122 -6.67 -20.58 3.42
N PRO A 123 -5.72 -20.88 2.52
CA PRO A 123 -5.08 -22.19 2.44
C PRO A 123 -4.01 -22.40 3.54
N ALA A 124 -3.66 -23.66 3.77
CA ALA A 124 -2.78 -24.10 4.85
C ALA A 124 -1.42 -23.36 4.89
N GLU A 125 -0.84 -23.09 3.73
CA GLU A 125 0.48 -22.43 3.63
C GLU A 125 0.52 -21.03 4.26
N VAL A 126 -0.61 -20.31 4.32
CA VAL A 126 -0.67 -19.00 4.97
C VAL A 126 -0.45 -19.12 6.47
N MET A 127 -1.05 -20.15 7.10
CA MET A 127 -0.85 -20.44 8.52
C MET A 127 0.51 -21.07 8.80
N GLU A 128 1.01 -21.95 7.93
CA GLU A 128 2.35 -22.52 8.03
C GLU A 128 3.44 -21.43 8.04
N LEU A 129 3.28 -20.39 7.24
CA LEU A 129 4.19 -19.26 7.16
C LEU A 129 3.98 -18.19 8.24
N GLY A 130 2.93 -18.32 9.07
CA GLY A 130 2.55 -17.32 10.05
C GLY A 130 2.06 -16.00 9.43
N CYS A 131 1.60 -16.05 8.17
CA CYS A 131 1.17 -14.87 7.42
C CYS A 131 -0.26 -14.41 7.75
N LEU A 132 -1.09 -15.24 8.39
CA LEU A 132 -2.40 -14.83 8.88
C LEU A 132 -2.27 -14.14 10.23
N LEU A 133 -2.72 -12.89 10.31
CA LEU A 133 -2.59 -12.02 11.49
C LEU A 133 -3.97 -11.72 12.08
N GLU A 134 -4.10 -11.83 13.41
CA GLU A 134 -5.25 -11.32 14.13
C GLU A 134 -5.21 -9.79 14.13
N TYR A 135 -6.35 -9.14 13.80
CA TYR A 135 -6.52 -7.71 13.91
C TYR A 135 -7.44 -7.35 15.07
N LYS A 136 -6.96 -6.47 15.96
CA LYS A 136 -7.68 -6.09 17.20
C LYS A 136 -8.27 -4.68 17.16
N GLY A 137 -8.04 -3.94 16.08
CA GLY A 137 -8.56 -2.59 15.90
C GLY A 137 -10.05 -2.57 15.55
N LYS A 138 -10.57 -1.37 15.34
CA LYS A 138 -12.01 -1.15 15.08
C LYS A 138 -12.34 -1.26 13.61
N ALA A 139 -11.63 -0.54 12.75
CA ALA A 139 -11.95 -0.37 11.34
C ALA A 139 -11.22 -1.38 10.45
N TYR A 140 -11.93 -1.96 9.49
CA TYR A 140 -11.34 -2.95 8.58
C TYR A 140 -10.37 -2.32 7.59
N TYR A 141 -10.58 -1.05 7.19
CA TYR A 141 -9.67 -0.36 6.28
C TYR A 141 -8.26 -0.24 6.85
N GLU A 142 -8.10 -0.07 8.17
CA GLU A 142 -6.79 -0.02 8.83
C GLU A 142 -6.03 -1.33 8.65
N ALA A 143 -6.74 -2.45 8.75
CA ALA A 143 -6.17 -3.77 8.56
C ALA A 143 -5.90 -4.09 7.08
N SER A 144 -6.77 -3.67 6.15
CA SER A 144 -6.55 -3.78 4.71
C SER A 144 -5.31 -3.01 4.28
N LEU A 145 -5.14 -1.78 4.77
CA LEU A 145 -4.01 -0.93 4.42
C LEU A 145 -2.72 -1.27 5.17
N ALA A 146 -2.75 -2.24 6.10
CA ALA A 146 -1.53 -2.73 6.73
C ALA A 146 -0.57 -3.36 5.71
N GLU A 147 -1.09 -3.97 4.63
CA GLU A 147 -0.26 -4.51 3.55
C GLU A 147 0.52 -3.41 2.82
N PRO A 148 -0.12 -2.39 2.19
CA PRO A 148 0.64 -1.34 1.52
C PRO A 148 1.52 -0.52 2.49
N MET A 149 1.12 -0.32 3.74
CA MET A 149 1.99 0.27 4.75
C MET A 149 3.23 -0.59 5.02
N SER A 150 3.07 -1.91 5.09
CA SER A 150 4.19 -2.84 5.27
C SER A 150 5.22 -2.74 4.15
N CYS A 151 4.79 -2.45 2.91
CA CYS A 151 5.70 -2.23 1.80
C CYS A 151 6.61 -1.00 2.04
N SER A 152 6.04 0.10 2.55
CA SER A 152 6.83 1.28 2.93
C SER A 152 7.74 0.98 4.12
N ILE A 153 7.22 0.35 5.17
CA ILE A 153 8.01 -0.04 6.36
C ILE A 153 9.19 -0.92 5.96
N GLY A 154 8.96 -1.94 5.13
CA GLY A 154 10.01 -2.81 4.63
C GLY A 154 11.08 -2.07 3.83
N ALA A 155 10.70 -1.05 3.05
CA ALA A 155 11.66 -0.21 2.34
C ALA A 155 12.56 0.57 3.30
N PHE A 156 12.00 1.13 4.38
CA PHE A 156 12.77 1.80 5.43
C PHE A 156 13.70 0.83 6.17
N ASN A 157 13.23 -0.36 6.51
CA ASN A 157 13.99 -1.34 7.25
C ASN A 157 15.10 -2.00 6.41
N ALA A 158 14.90 -2.06 5.08
CA ALA A 158 15.86 -2.62 4.13
C ALA A 158 16.92 -1.62 3.64
N ALA A 159 16.70 -0.30 3.78
CA ALA A 159 17.77 0.66 3.59
C ALA A 159 18.95 0.34 4.51
N TYR A 160 20.16 0.74 4.15
CA TYR A 160 21.34 0.49 4.98
C TYR A 160 22.39 1.56 4.81
N HIS A 161 23.24 1.68 5.83
CA HIS A 161 24.41 2.58 5.83
C HIS A 161 25.68 1.81 6.20
N THR A 162 26.81 2.37 5.84
CA THR A 162 28.14 1.77 6.07
C THR A 162 29.06 2.76 6.77
N HIS A 163 30.15 2.27 7.30
CA HIS A 163 31.24 3.10 7.78
C HIS A 163 32.47 2.87 6.92
N MET A 164 33.13 3.94 6.50
CA MET A 164 34.32 3.87 5.67
C MET A 164 35.37 2.94 6.31
N GLY A 165 35.84 1.95 5.54
CA GLY A 165 36.82 0.98 5.98
C GLY A 165 36.30 -0.14 6.89
N VAL A 166 34.99 -0.17 7.18
CA VAL A 166 34.32 -1.23 7.92
C VAL A 166 33.29 -1.88 7.00
N TYR A 167 33.47 -3.19 6.72
CA TYR A 167 32.58 -3.95 5.84
C TYR A 167 31.36 -4.48 6.61
N LYS A 168 30.59 -3.56 7.22
CA LYS A 168 29.41 -3.84 8.02
C LYS A 168 28.29 -2.90 7.62
N HIS A 169 27.08 -3.45 7.47
CA HIS A 169 25.88 -2.69 7.20
C HIS A 169 25.10 -2.41 8.50
N GLU A 170 24.74 -1.17 8.70
CA GLU A 170 23.73 -0.78 9.68
C GLU A 170 22.38 -0.66 8.96
N MET A 171 21.46 -1.58 9.28
CA MET A 171 20.16 -1.65 8.60
C MET A 171 19.22 -0.54 9.06
N GLY A 172 18.37 -0.12 8.14
CA GLY A 172 17.40 0.95 8.31
C GLY A 172 17.91 2.29 7.78
N ILE A 173 17.02 3.28 7.76
CA ILE A 173 17.39 4.66 7.40
C ILE A 173 18.31 5.26 8.46
N LYS A 174 19.06 6.26 8.06
CA LYS A 174 19.99 6.93 8.98
C LYS A 174 19.23 7.69 10.08
N LYS A 175 19.53 7.38 11.32
CA LYS A 175 19.00 8.11 12.48
C LYS A 175 19.43 9.57 12.42
N ASP A 176 18.50 10.49 12.66
CA ASP A 176 18.72 11.94 12.57
C ASP A 176 19.28 12.39 11.21
N GLY A 177 19.10 11.57 10.16
CA GLY A 177 19.52 11.80 8.79
C GLY A 177 18.57 12.72 8.02
N LYS A 178 18.87 12.90 6.74
CA LYS A 178 18.09 13.67 5.77
C LYS A 178 17.47 12.69 4.78
N LEU A 179 16.16 12.66 4.72
CA LEU A 179 15.37 11.78 3.85
C LEU A 179 14.72 12.57 2.72
N ALA A 180 14.83 12.12 1.49
CA ALA A 180 14.00 12.58 0.37
C ALA A 180 13.04 11.49 -0.09
N ILE A 181 11.78 11.85 -0.34
CA ILE A 181 10.73 11.00 -0.91
C ILE A 181 10.35 11.59 -2.27
N LEU A 182 10.91 11.05 -3.36
CA LEU A 182 10.74 11.57 -4.72
C LEU A 182 9.56 10.91 -5.43
N ALA A 183 8.78 11.70 -6.17
CA ALA A 183 7.41 11.38 -6.61
C ALA A 183 6.54 10.96 -5.41
N GLY A 184 6.71 11.67 -4.29
CA GLY A 184 6.30 11.27 -2.95
C GLY A 184 4.91 11.73 -2.53
N ALA A 185 4.20 12.54 -3.31
CA ALA A 185 2.87 13.03 -2.96
C ALA A 185 1.73 12.07 -3.39
N GLY A 186 2.07 10.90 -3.92
CA GLY A 186 1.14 9.80 -4.19
C GLY A 186 0.83 8.96 -2.92
N PRO A 187 -0.08 7.97 -3.01
CA PRO A 187 -0.55 7.22 -1.84
C PRO A 187 0.59 6.53 -1.09
N MET A 188 1.49 5.86 -1.80
CA MET A 188 2.60 5.15 -1.17
C MET A 188 3.62 6.10 -0.55
N GLY A 189 3.87 7.27 -1.18
CA GLY A 189 4.73 8.29 -0.61
C GLY A 189 4.14 8.95 0.64
N LEU A 190 2.81 9.15 0.69
CA LEU A 190 2.13 9.63 1.91
C LEU A 190 2.16 8.58 3.03
N GLY A 191 2.01 7.29 2.70
CA GLY A 191 2.24 6.19 3.63
C GLY A 191 3.67 6.18 4.17
N ALA A 192 4.67 6.42 3.32
CA ALA A 192 6.06 6.55 3.74
C ALA A 192 6.28 7.79 4.61
N LEU A 193 5.63 8.91 4.28
CA LEU A 193 5.74 10.15 5.06
C LEU A 193 5.19 9.99 6.48
N THR A 194 3.97 9.45 6.63
CA THR A 194 3.41 9.22 7.97
C THR A 194 4.30 8.29 8.79
N TYR A 195 4.88 7.26 8.16
CA TYR A 195 5.83 6.37 8.83
C TYR A 195 7.14 7.07 9.20
N ALA A 196 7.72 7.87 8.30
CA ALA A 196 8.97 8.62 8.56
C ALA A 196 8.83 9.57 9.76
N LEU A 197 7.67 10.23 9.88
CA LEU A 197 7.41 11.19 10.96
C LEU A 197 7.19 10.52 12.32
N HIS A 198 6.67 9.28 12.35
CA HIS A 198 6.15 8.69 13.59
C HIS A 198 6.82 7.36 14.01
N ARG A 199 7.78 6.84 13.22
CA ARG A 199 8.56 5.65 13.60
C ARG A 199 9.51 5.91 14.77
N ASP A 200 10.10 4.86 15.34
CA ASP A 200 11.00 4.98 16.49
C ASP A 200 12.35 5.61 16.11
N ILE A 201 12.92 5.26 14.95
CA ILE A 201 14.16 5.86 14.42
C ILE A 201 13.77 6.85 13.33
N ARG A 202 13.79 8.15 13.63
CA ARG A 202 13.31 9.22 12.74
C ARG A 202 14.45 9.96 12.05
N PRO A 203 14.23 10.45 10.82
CA PRO A 203 15.08 11.46 10.22
C PRO A 203 14.89 12.81 10.92
N LYS A 204 15.86 13.70 10.85
CA LYS A 204 15.70 15.09 11.29
C LYS A 204 15.17 16.01 10.21
N MET A 205 15.28 15.61 8.94
CA MET A 205 14.77 16.35 7.80
C MET A 205 14.05 15.37 6.86
N VAL A 206 12.87 15.76 6.37
CA VAL A 206 12.13 15.06 5.33
C VAL A 206 11.77 16.03 4.21
N VAL A 207 12.11 15.68 2.98
CA VAL A 207 11.71 16.42 1.79
C VAL A 207 10.82 15.54 0.93
N VAL A 208 9.56 15.93 0.76
CA VAL A 208 8.62 15.30 -0.16
C VAL A 208 8.62 16.10 -1.46
N ALA A 209 9.08 15.47 -2.54
CA ALA A 209 9.15 16.10 -3.84
C ALA A 209 8.21 15.44 -4.85
N ASP A 210 7.49 16.26 -5.60
CA ASP A 210 6.59 15.82 -6.67
C ASP A 210 6.53 16.91 -7.75
N VAL A 211 5.95 16.62 -8.91
CA VAL A 211 5.67 17.59 -9.96
C VAL A 211 4.21 18.10 -9.93
N ASN A 212 3.34 17.40 -9.22
CA ASN A 212 1.91 17.72 -9.12
C ASN A 212 1.64 18.60 -7.89
N GLN A 213 1.27 19.86 -8.13
CA GLN A 213 1.03 20.84 -7.07
C GLN A 213 -0.16 20.47 -6.18
N GLU A 214 -1.28 20.01 -6.75
CA GLU A 214 -2.47 19.65 -5.97
C GLU A 214 -2.17 18.52 -4.97
N ARG A 215 -1.36 17.54 -5.38
CA ARG A 215 -0.93 16.46 -4.49
C ARG A 215 -0.04 16.97 -3.37
N LEU A 216 0.88 17.91 -3.69
CA LEU A 216 1.73 18.53 -2.68
C LEU A 216 0.91 19.39 -1.71
N ASP A 217 -0.08 20.14 -2.20
CA ASP A 217 -0.97 20.96 -1.37
C ASP A 217 -1.80 20.07 -0.43
N ARG A 218 -2.32 18.94 -0.94
CA ARG A 218 -2.99 17.94 -0.10
C ARG A 218 -2.04 17.35 0.94
N ALA A 219 -0.82 17.02 0.56
CA ALA A 219 0.18 16.48 1.49
C ALA A 219 0.50 17.50 2.61
N ALA A 220 0.69 18.78 2.25
CA ALA A 220 0.94 19.85 3.21
C ALA A 220 -0.26 20.12 4.15
N HIS A 221 -1.49 19.94 3.65
CA HIS A 221 -2.71 20.03 4.48
C HIS A 221 -2.78 18.89 5.51
N LEU A 222 -2.43 17.66 5.10
CA LEU A 222 -2.46 16.48 5.97
C LEU A 222 -1.32 16.45 6.98
N PHE A 223 -0.16 16.99 6.60
CA PHE A 223 1.06 17.00 7.41
C PHE A 223 1.61 18.44 7.52
N PRO A 224 1.02 19.27 8.39
CA PRO A 224 1.50 20.64 8.60
C PRO A 224 2.96 20.65 9.04
N VAL A 225 3.77 21.51 8.41
CA VAL A 225 5.22 21.59 8.71
C VAL A 225 5.50 22.02 10.15
N GLU A 226 4.58 22.78 10.75
CA GLU A 226 4.65 23.22 12.14
C GLU A 226 4.48 22.07 13.13
N GLU A 227 3.61 21.09 12.81
CA GLU A 227 3.43 19.87 13.61
C GLU A 227 4.71 19.00 13.56
N ALA A 228 5.29 18.81 12.38
CA ALA A 228 6.56 18.10 12.21
C ALA A 228 7.72 18.81 12.96
N ALA A 229 7.76 20.14 12.88
CA ALA A 229 8.77 20.94 13.58
C ALA A 229 8.65 20.84 15.12
N ALA A 230 7.43 20.75 15.66
CA ALA A 230 7.22 20.53 17.08
C ALA A 230 7.80 19.17 17.55
N ASP A 231 7.82 18.18 16.65
CA ASP A 231 8.45 16.86 16.86
C ASP A 231 9.95 16.80 16.51
N GLY A 232 10.54 17.96 16.17
CA GLY A 232 11.97 18.10 15.87
C GLY A 232 12.35 17.66 14.47
N ILE A 233 11.40 17.59 13.52
CA ILE A 233 11.62 17.20 12.13
C ILE A 233 11.40 18.41 11.21
N GLU A 234 12.38 18.75 10.40
CA GLU A 234 12.28 19.74 9.33
C GLU A 234 11.61 19.12 8.12
N LEU A 235 10.36 19.52 7.84
CA LEU A 235 9.55 18.96 6.74
C LEU A 235 9.42 19.98 5.59
N HIS A 236 9.66 19.53 4.35
CA HIS A 236 9.50 20.34 3.15
C HIS A 236 8.64 19.64 2.09
N PHE A 237 7.78 20.41 1.42
CA PHE A 237 7.05 19.98 0.22
C PHE A 237 7.55 20.78 -0.96
N VAL A 238 8.09 20.09 -1.98
CA VAL A 238 8.86 20.72 -3.06
C VAL A 238 8.30 20.31 -4.43
N ASN A 239 7.92 21.31 -5.24
CA ASN A 239 7.53 21.05 -6.62
C ASN A 239 8.77 21.11 -7.54
N THR A 240 9.30 19.94 -7.88
CA THR A 240 10.48 19.82 -8.76
C THR A 240 10.18 20.17 -10.21
N GLY A 241 8.91 20.14 -10.64
CA GLY A 241 8.52 20.60 -11.99
C GLY A 241 8.63 22.10 -12.21
N LYS A 242 8.80 22.90 -11.12
CA LYS A 242 8.98 24.35 -11.18
C LYS A 242 10.45 24.79 -11.03
N MET A 243 11.38 23.84 -10.88
CA MET A 243 12.81 24.10 -10.73
C MET A 243 13.55 24.03 -12.08
N GLU A 244 14.46 24.94 -12.32
CA GLU A 244 15.33 24.89 -13.50
C GLU A 244 16.33 23.72 -13.38
N ASP A 245 16.90 23.53 -12.18
CA ASP A 245 17.77 22.40 -11.83
C ASP A 245 17.26 21.74 -10.53
N PRO A 246 16.41 20.70 -10.63
CA PRO A 246 15.88 20.01 -9.47
C PRO A 246 16.94 19.39 -8.56
N ALA A 247 18.06 18.91 -9.13
CA ALA A 247 19.11 18.30 -8.34
C ALA A 247 19.86 19.33 -7.49
N ALA A 248 20.21 20.48 -8.08
CA ALA A 248 20.83 21.57 -7.36
C ALA A 248 19.89 22.15 -6.28
N GLY A 249 18.62 22.40 -6.63
CA GLY A 249 17.64 22.94 -5.70
C GLY A 249 17.37 22.03 -4.50
N LEU A 250 17.24 20.72 -4.71
CA LEU A 250 17.06 19.75 -3.61
C LEU A 250 18.33 19.66 -2.73
N LYS A 251 19.53 19.72 -3.33
CA LYS A 251 20.78 19.73 -2.55
C LYS A 251 20.93 21.00 -1.73
N GLU A 252 20.49 22.15 -2.24
CA GLU A 252 20.53 23.43 -1.50
C GLU A 252 19.77 23.34 -0.18
N ILE A 253 18.59 22.68 -0.16
CA ILE A 253 17.80 22.43 1.06
C ILE A 253 18.63 21.68 2.12
N THR A 254 19.53 20.81 1.70
CA THR A 254 20.40 20.04 2.61
C THR A 254 21.68 20.77 3.01
N GLY A 255 21.84 22.03 2.59
CA GLY A 255 23.10 22.78 2.75
C GLY A 255 24.23 22.24 1.86
N GLY A 256 23.90 21.67 0.71
CA GLY A 256 24.83 21.14 -0.28
C GLY A 256 25.37 19.73 0.00
N THR A 257 25.00 19.11 1.12
CA THR A 257 25.54 17.79 1.53
C THR A 257 24.83 16.60 0.86
N GLY A 258 23.64 16.82 0.30
CA GLY A 258 22.76 15.75 -0.20
C GLY A 258 22.04 15.00 0.91
N PHE A 259 21.26 14.00 0.50
CA PHE A 259 20.41 13.19 1.39
C PHE A 259 21.12 11.90 1.80
N ASP A 260 20.87 11.48 3.03
CA ASP A 260 21.33 10.20 3.55
C ASP A 260 20.49 9.05 2.97
N ASP A 261 19.17 9.26 2.85
CA ASP A 261 18.23 8.30 2.27
C ASP A 261 17.38 8.98 1.20
N VAL A 262 17.21 8.33 0.05
CA VAL A 262 16.34 8.79 -1.03
C VAL A 262 15.43 7.66 -1.47
N PHE A 263 14.13 7.87 -1.38
CA PHE A 263 13.13 6.89 -1.78
C PHE A 263 12.46 7.32 -3.09
N CYS A 264 12.52 6.46 -4.12
CA CYS A 264 12.00 6.71 -5.46
C CYS A 264 10.67 5.99 -5.65
N TYR A 265 9.56 6.75 -5.73
CA TYR A 265 8.20 6.22 -5.82
C TYR A 265 7.62 6.17 -7.24
N ALA A 266 8.39 6.56 -8.26
CA ALA A 266 7.95 6.47 -9.66
C ALA A 266 8.97 5.71 -10.53
N PRO A 267 8.51 4.76 -11.39
CA PRO A 267 9.38 4.09 -12.35
C PRO A 267 9.58 4.96 -13.60
N VAL A 268 10.18 6.12 -13.40
CA VAL A 268 10.49 7.12 -14.44
C VAL A 268 11.98 7.39 -14.43
N GLU A 269 12.64 7.22 -15.57
CA GLU A 269 14.10 7.34 -15.70
C GLU A 269 14.65 8.63 -15.07
N ALA A 270 14.05 9.79 -15.40
CA ALA A 270 14.46 11.08 -14.87
C ALA A 270 14.34 11.18 -13.33
N VAL A 271 13.33 10.50 -12.72
CA VAL A 271 13.18 10.49 -11.27
C VAL A 271 14.24 9.60 -10.61
N VAL A 272 14.60 8.48 -11.23
CA VAL A 272 15.68 7.60 -10.73
C VAL A 272 17.04 8.31 -10.84
N GLU A 273 17.30 8.98 -11.97
CA GLU A 273 18.53 9.77 -12.17
C GLU A 273 18.61 10.92 -11.15
N LEU A 274 17.51 11.65 -10.93
CA LEU A 274 17.41 12.68 -9.89
C LEU A 274 17.67 12.08 -8.50
N SER A 275 17.07 10.92 -8.20
CA SER A 275 17.27 10.22 -6.91
C SER A 275 18.76 9.92 -6.67
N SER A 276 19.46 9.43 -7.69
CA SER A 276 20.90 9.20 -7.60
C SER A 276 21.69 10.49 -7.44
N ALA A 277 21.31 11.54 -8.18
CA ALA A 277 22.04 12.81 -8.20
C ALA A 277 21.99 13.58 -6.86
N VAL A 278 20.93 13.38 -6.05
CA VAL A 278 20.75 14.10 -4.77
C VAL A 278 21.29 13.37 -3.55
N LEU A 279 21.83 12.16 -3.73
CA LEU A 279 22.46 11.40 -2.64
C LEU A 279 23.66 12.16 -2.04
N GLY A 280 23.77 12.11 -0.73
CA GLY A 280 24.95 12.51 0.02
C GLY A 280 25.97 11.38 0.15
N ARG A 281 26.99 11.60 0.98
CA ARG A 281 27.98 10.56 1.28
C ARG A 281 27.36 9.40 2.04
N ASP A 282 27.66 8.16 1.63
CA ASP A 282 27.06 6.91 2.12
C ASP A 282 25.53 6.89 1.93
N GLY A 283 25.04 7.64 0.93
CA GLY A 283 23.62 7.79 0.65
C GLY A 283 23.02 6.53 0.06
N CYS A 284 21.86 6.13 0.59
CA CYS A 284 21.08 4.97 0.15
C CYS A 284 19.92 5.38 -0.75
N LEU A 285 19.90 4.95 -2.01
CA LEU A 285 18.74 5.04 -2.88
C LEU A 285 17.89 3.78 -2.72
N ASN A 286 16.69 3.90 -2.16
CA ASN A 286 15.69 2.85 -2.22
C ASN A 286 14.81 3.03 -3.47
N PHE A 287 14.95 2.13 -4.43
CA PHE A 287 14.09 2.07 -5.60
C PHE A 287 12.81 1.29 -5.26
N PHE A 288 11.81 2.00 -4.75
CA PHE A 288 10.53 1.44 -4.31
C PHE A 288 9.61 1.12 -5.49
N ALA A 289 9.68 1.92 -6.57
CA ALA A 289 8.80 1.80 -7.72
C ALA A 289 8.97 0.45 -8.44
N GLY A 290 7.85 -0.16 -8.84
CA GLY A 290 7.87 -1.42 -9.59
C GLY A 290 7.64 -1.19 -11.10
N PRO A 291 8.67 -1.17 -11.96
CA PRO A 291 8.49 -1.04 -13.40
C PRO A 291 7.77 -2.26 -13.99
N THR A 292 7.02 -2.04 -15.08
CA THR A 292 6.40 -3.11 -15.87
C THR A 292 7.34 -3.65 -16.94
N ASP A 293 8.18 -2.75 -17.46
CA ASP A 293 9.20 -3.10 -18.46
C ASP A 293 10.39 -3.78 -17.76
N LYS A 294 10.69 -5.01 -18.17
CA LYS A 294 11.84 -5.78 -17.67
C LYS A 294 13.20 -5.20 -18.07
N GLN A 295 13.22 -4.29 -19.07
CA GLN A 295 14.43 -3.62 -19.56
C GLN A 295 14.56 -2.19 -19.00
N PHE A 296 13.64 -1.76 -18.10
CA PHE A 296 13.71 -0.45 -17.49
C PHE A 296 15.10 -0.19 -16.89
N SER A 297 15.73 0.91 -17.27
CA SER A 297 17.08 1.29 -16.84
C SER A 297 17.17 2.79 -16.69
N ALA A 298 18.17 3.25 -15.93
CA ALA A 298 18.48 4.65 -15.72
C ALA A 298 19.99 4.82 -15.50
N ARG A 299 20.51 6.02 -15.75
CA ARG A 299 21.93 6.33 -15.52
C ARG A 299 22.20 6.58 -14.04
N MET A 300 23.36 6.14 -13.60
CA MET A 300 23.87 6.37 -12.25
C MET A 300 25.31 6.89 -12.31
N ASN A 301 25.66 7.79 -11.38
CA ASN A 301 27.02 8.32 -11.29
C ASN A 301 27.93 7.36 -10.51
N PHE A 302 28.75 6.60 -11.23
CA PHE A 302 29.68 5.65 -10.61
C PHE A 302 30.88 6.32 -9.91
N TYR A 303 31.16 7.60 -10.16
CA TYR A 303 32.11 8.35 -9.35
C TYR A 303 31.63 8.48 -7.91
N ASP A 304 30.33 8.77 -7.71
CA ASP A 304 29.72 8.86 -6.38
C ASP A 304 29.65 7.48 -5.70
N VAL A 305 29.38 6.42 -6.45
CA VAL A 305 29.43 5.05 -5.91
C VAL A 305 30.83 4.75 -5.36
N HIS A 306 31.89 5.13 -6.09
CA HIS A 306 33.27 4.85 -5.69
C HIS A 306 33.78 5.75 -4.57
N TYR A 307 33.59 7.05 -4.70
CA TYR A 307 34.21 8.04 -3.78
C TYR A 307 33.31 8.46 -2.63
N ASN A 308 32.00 8.40 -2.81
CA ASN A 308 31.00 8.80 -1.82
C ASN A 308 30.27 7.60 -1.22
N SER A 309 30.57 6.37 -1.64
CA SER A 309 29.93 5.14 -1.15
C SER A 309 28.43 5.12 -1.33
N THR A 310 27.89 5.83 -2.34
CA THR A 310 26.45 5.78 -2.62
C THR A 310 26.06 4.41 -3.12
N HIS A 311 24.88 3.97 -2.77
CA HIS A 311 24.42 2.62 -3.12
C HIS A 311 22.92 2.60 -3.40
N VAL A 312 22.46 1.51 -4.05
CA VAL A 312 21.07 1.31 -4.45
C VAL A 312 20.59 0.00 -3.88
N MET A 313 19.38 0.03 -3.35
CA MET A 313 18.66 -1.17 -2.98
C MET A 313 17.21 -1.08 -3.43
N GLY A 314 16.49 -2.19 -3.44
CA GLY A 314 15.07 -2.24 -3.77
C GLY A 314 14.35 -3.29 -2.95
N THR A 315 13.06 -3.05 -2.73
CA THR A 315 12.16 -3.99 -2.05
C THR A 315 10.98 -4.31 -2.95
N THR A 316 10.45 -5.53 -2.83
CA THR A 316 9.21 -5.94 -3.48
C THR A 316 8.22 -6.44 -2.44
N GLY A 317 7.44 -5.52 -1.88
CA GLY A 317 6.56 -5.78 -0.75
C GLY A 317 7.25 -5.66 0.61
N GLY A 318 6.46 -5.75 1.69
CA GLY A 318 6.92 -5.93 3.05
C GLY A 318 6.98 -7.41 3.43
N ASN A 319 7.40 -7.69 4.65
CA ASN A 319 7.30 -9.01 5.27
C ASN A 319 6.24 -9.02 6.39
N THR A 320 6.11 -10.15 7.09
CA THR A 320 5.14 -10.29 8.18
C THR A 320 5.45 -9.35 9.36
N ASP A 321 6.72 -9.15 9.70
CA ASP A 321 7.13 -8.26 10.79
C ASP A 321 6.84 -6.80 10.46
N ASP A 322 7.02 -6.39 9.20
CA ASP A 322 6.65 -5.04 8.72
C ASP A 322 5.13 -4.81 8.82
N MET A 323 4.31 -5.83 8.54
CA MET A 323 2.86 -5.75 8.75
C MET A 323 2.48 -5.66 10.23
N ILE A 324 3.11 -6.43 11.09
CA ILE A 324 2.92 -6.37 12.54
C ILE A 324 3.28 -4.97 13.06
N GLU A 325 4.39 -4.39 12.57
CA GLU A 325 4.78 -3.01 12.92
C GLU A 325 3.73 -2.00 12.46
N SER A 326 3.21 -2.14 11.23
CA SER A 326 2.12 -1.30 10.72
C SER A 326 0.90 -1.35 11.64
N LEU A 327 0.40 -2.55 11.96
CA LEU A 327 -0.76 -2.74 12.83
C LEU A 327 -0.52 -2.17 14.24
N ARG A 328 0.68 -2.34 14.79
CA ARG A 328 1.06 -1.79 16.09
C ARG A 328 1.01 -0.26 16.10
N LEU A 329 1.66 0.38 15.13
CA LEU A 329 1.73 1.84 15.05
C LEU A 329 0.36 2.47 14.78
N THR A 330 -0.49 1.80 13.99
CA THR A 330 -1.89 2.21 13.78
C THR A 330 -2.68 2.11 15.06
N ALA A 331 -2.57 1.01 15.80
CA ALA A 331 -3.26 0.82 17.10
C ALA A 331 -2.79 1.83 18.18
N GLU A 332 -1.55 2.27 18.11
CA GLU A 332 -0.96 3.32 18.95
C GLU A 332 -1.36 4.75 18.50
N ASN A 333 -2.13 4.90 17.43
CA ASN A 333 -2.47 6.17 16.76
C ASN A 333 -1.23 7.00 16.37
N ARG A 334 -0.14 6.34 16.02
CA ARG A 334 1.11 6.98 15.55
C ARG A 334 1.13 7.16 14.05
N ILE A 335 0.55 6.23 13.31
CA ILE A 335 0.35 6.35 11.86
C ILE A 335 -1.13 6.23 11.52
N ASP A 336 -1.55 6.96 10.49
CA ASP A 336 -2.89 6.85 9.93
C ASP A 336 -2.81 6.38 8.47
N PRO A 337 -3.15 5.12 8.16
CA PRO A 337 -3.12 4.62 6.79
C PRO A 337 -4.20 5.27 5.90
N ALA A 338 -5.20 5.94 6.47
CA ALA A 338 -6.24 6.65 5.71
C ALA A 338 -5.67 7.76 4.82
N VAL A 339 -4.49 8.30 5.11
CA VAL A 339 -3.80 9.29 4.26
C VAL A 339 -3.62 8.82 2.81
N MET A 340 -3.61 7.49 2.60
CA MET A 340 -3.52 6.86 1.28
C MET A 340 -4.86 6.80 0.54
N ILE A 341 -6.01 6.83 1.24
CA ILE A 341 -7.36 6.64 0.65
C ILE A 341 -7.85 7.92 0.00
N THR A 342 -8.44 7.79 -1.17
CA THR A 342 -9.16 8.89 -1.84
C THR A 342 -10.51 8.48 -2.40
N HIS A 343 -10.79 7.19 -2.50
CA HIS A 343 -12.05 6.68 -3.02
C HIS A 343 -12.53 5.48 -2.21
N ILE A 344 -13.85 5.31 -2.19
CA ILE A 344 -14.52 4.13 -1.66
C ILE A 344 -15.48 3.56 -2.70
N GLY A 345 -15.71 2.26 -2.69
CA GLY A 345 -16.65 1.60 -3.61
C GLY A 345 -17.09 0.23 -3.12
N GLY A 346 -18.08 -0.35 -3.79
CA GLY A 346 -18.54 -1.72 -3.55
C GLY A 346 -17.84 -2.73 -4.47
N LEU A 347 -18.06 -4.02 -4.21
CA LEU A 347 -17.49 -5.11 -4.99
C LEU A 347 -17.86 -5.05 -6.48
N ASN A 348 -19.07 -4.58 -6.78
CA ASN A 348 -19.55 -4.39 -8.15
C ASN A 348 -18.71 -3.39 -8.97
N ALA A 349 -18.02 -2.46 -8.31
CA ALA A 349 -17.15 -1.48 -8.98
C ALA A 349 -15.70 -1.96 -9.12
N ALA A 350 -15.27 -3.02 -8.43
CA ALA A 350 -13.86 -3.40 -8.31
C ALA A 350 -13.23 -3.81 -9.66
N ALA A 351 -13.94 -4.55 -10.51
CA ALA A 351 -13.42 -4.98 -11.82
C ALA A 351 -13.11 -3.78 -12.73
N GLU A 352 -14.08 -2.85 -12.89
CA GLU A 352 -13.91 -1.66 -13.70
C GLU A 352 -12.84 -0.72 -13.12
N THR A 353 -12.85 -0.56 -11.79
CA THR A 353 -11.84 0.23 -11.08
C THR A 353 -10.45 -0.30 -11.34
N THR A 354 -10.25 -1.62 -11.23
CA THR A 354 -8.96 -2.27 -11.48
C THR A 354 -8.48 -2.04 -12.90
N LEU A 355 -9.32 -2.28 -13.91
CA LEU A 355 -8.95 -2.13 -15.33
C LEU A 355 -8.69 -0.67 -15.74
N ASN A 356 -9.28 0.29 -15.06
CA ASN A 356 -9.09 1.72 -15.33
C ASN A 356 -8.18 2.43 -14.32
N LEU A 357 -7.57 1.71 -13.39
CA LEU A 357 -6.81 2.29 -12.27
C LEU A 357 -5.81 3.40 -12.66
N PRO A 358 -5.03 3.28 -13.74
CA PRO A 358 -4.11 4.36 -14.14
C PRO A 358 -4.79 5.66 -14.59
N LYS A 359 -6.09 5.61 -14.93
CA LYS A 359 -6.88 6.76 -15.40
C LYS A 359 -7.67 7.41 -14.26
N ILE A 360 -7.81 6.75 -13.11
CA ILE A 360 -8.56 7.26 -11.96
C ILE A 360 -7.56 8.03 -11.08
N PRO A 361 -7.71 9.34 -10.95
CA PRO A 361 -6.79 10.15 -10.17
C PRO A 361 -6.82 9.82 -8.67
N GLY A 362 -5.89 10.39 -7.91
CA GLY A 362 -5.86 10.27 -6.46
C GLY A 362 -5.05 9.07 -5.95
N GLY A 363 -5.40 8.64 -4.74
CA GLY A 363 -4.73 7.58 -3.98
C GLY A 363 -5.40 6.23 -4.09
N LYS A 364 -5.40 5.46 -2.98
CA LYS A 364 -6.02 4.14 -2.88
C LYS A 364 -7.54 4.18 -3.06
N LYS A 365 -8.07 3.14 -3.69
CA LYS A 365 -9.49 2.86 -3.88
C LYS A 365 -9.85 1.70 -2.97
N LEU A 366 -10.57 1.99 -1.90
CA LEU A 366 -11.00 1.01 -0.92
C LEU A 366 -12.32 0.37 -1.38
N ILE A 367 -12.37 -0.95 -1.39
CA ILE A 367 -13.53 -1.75 -1.81
C ILE A 367 -14.14 -2.44 -0.60
N TYR A 368 -15.41 -2.18 -0.36
CA TYR A 368 -16.22 -2.88 0.64
C TYR A 368 -16.98 -4.01 -0.03
N THR A 369 -16.56 -5.23 0.23
CA THR A 369 -16.89 -6.40 -0.60
C THR A 369 -18.33 -6.90 -0.46
N HIS A 370 -19.05 -6.44 0.56
CA HIS A 370 -20.47 -6.75 0.76
C HIS A 370 -21.40 -5.59 0.37
N LEU A 371 -20.87 -4.51 -0.22
CA LEU A 371 -21.67 -3.38 -0.66
C LEU A 371 -21.81 -3.35 -2.18
N ASN A 372 -22.99 -2.89 -2.62
CA ASN A 372 -23.28 -2.57 -4.02
C ASN A 372 -23.35 -1.04 -4.18
N MET A 373 -22.24 -0.43 -4.51
CA MET A 373 -22.13 1.02 -4.72
C MET A 373 -21.08 1.34 -5.78
N PRO A 374 -21.23 2.46 -6.51
CA PRO A 374 -20.20 2.89 -7.46
C PRO A 374 -18.91 3.27 -6.74
N LEU A 375 -17.81 3.38 -7.48
CA LEU A 375 -16.60 4.02 -6.97
C LEU A 375 -16.84 5.52 -6.83
N ILE A 376 -16.61 6.08 -5.65
CA ILE A 376 -16.86 7.49 -5.32
C ILE A 376 -15.59 8.10 -4.71
N ALA A 377 -15.17 9.27 -5.20
CA ALA A 377 -14.10 10.02 -4.54
C ALA A 377 -14.63 10.61 -3.21
N LEU A 378 -13.78 10.64 -2.17
CA LEU A 378 -14.18 11.24 -0.88
C LEU A 378 -14.58 12.71 -1.04
N THR A 379 -13.97 13.42 -2.00
CA THR A 379 -14.32 14.81 -2.36
C THR A 379 -15.71 14.97 -2.97
N ASP A 380 -16.26 13.89 -3.55
CA ASP A 380 -17.54 13.93 -4.27
C ASP A 380 -18.71 13.49 -3.39
N LEU A 381 -18.45 13.07 -2.14
CA LEU A 381 -19.49 12.61 -1.20
C LEU A 381 -20.58 13.67 -1.00
N ARG A 382 -20.22 14.95 -0.96
CA ARG A 382 -21.18 16.05 -0.76
C ARG A 382 -22.10 16.25 -1.98
N GLU A 383 -21.59 16.10 -3.19
CA GLU A 383 -22.39 16.14 -4.42
C GLU A 383 -23.33 14.93 -4.50
N MET A 384 -22.83 13.73 -4.11
CA MET A 384 -23.67 12.53 -4.02
C MET A 384 -24.79 12.69 -3.00
N GLY A 385 -24.54 13.46 -1.94
CA GLY A 385 -25.51 13.80 -0.89
C GLY A 385 -26.74 14.56 -1.40
N GLU A 386 -26.64 15.28 -2.53
CA GLU A 386 -27.80 15.94 -3.16
C GLU A 386 -28.88 14.95 -3.62
N LYS A 387 -28.52 13.68 -3.82
CA LYS A 387 -29.40 12.61 -4.27
C LYS A 387 -29.77 11.62 -3.17
N ASP A 388 -28.91 11.48 -2.17
CA ASP A 388 -29.06 10.52 -1.09
C ASP A 388 -28.38 11.04 0.19
N ASP A 389 -29.17 11.41 1.17
CA ASP A 389 -28.73 12.02 2.44
C ASP A 389 -27.69 11.18 3.20
N ARG A 390 -27.59 9.87 2.94
CA ARG A 390 -26.55 9.02 3.53
C ARG A 390 -25.15 9.48 3.15
N TYR A 391 -24.95 9.98 1.93
CA TYR A 391 -23.66 10.52 1.51
C TYR A 391 -23.38 11.90 2.13
N THR A 392 -24.42 12.69 2.43
CA THR A 392 -24.25 13.94 3.20
C THR A 392 -23.68 13.65 4.59
N ALA A 393 -24.24 12.65 5.28
CA ALA A 393 -23.74 12.24 6.59
C ALA A 393 -22.29 11.72 6.52
N LEU A 394 -21.94 10.93 5.50
CA LEU A 394 -20.55 10.51 5.28
C LEU A 394 -19.63 11.69 5.03
N ALA A 395 -20.05 12.67 4.21
CA ALA A 395 -19.27 13.87 3.93
C ALA A 395 -18.99 14.67 5.21
N ASP A 396 -20.02 14.83 6.06
CA ASP A 396 -19.84 15.54 7.34
C ASP A 396 -18.82 14.85 8.26
N ILE A 397 -18.84 13.51 8.31
CA ILE A 397 -17.86 12.72 9.10
C ILE A 397 -16.45 12.89 8.51
N VAL A 398 -16.29 12.74 7.20
CA VAL A 398 -14.99 12.82 6.51
C VAL A 398 -14.43 14.25 6.63
N ASP A 399 -15.24 15.29 6.46
CA ASP A 399 -14.82 16.69 6.61
C ASP A 399 -14.33 16.99 8.04
N ALA A 400 -15.00 16.43 9.07
CA ALA A 400 -14.56 16.54 10.46
C ALA A 400 -13.18 15.90 10.71
N HIS A 401 -12.74 14.97 9.84
CA HIS A 401 -11.46 14.27 9.90
C HIS A 401 -10.46 14.75 8.84
N LYS A 402 -10.40 16.05 8.56
CA LYS A 402 -9.49 16.67 7.58
C LYS A 402 -9.64 16.11 6.15
N GLY A 403 -10.83 15.62 5.77
CA GLY A 403 -11.09 14.99 4.47
C GLY A 403 -10.54 13.55 4.36
N LEU A 404 -10.20 12.91 5.47
CA LEU A 404 -9.74 11.52 5.53
C LEU A 404 -10.89 10.56 5.84
N TRP A 405 -10.78 9.35 5.29
CA TRP A 405 -11.57 8.21 5.75
C TRP A 405 -11.23 7.89 7.20
N CYS A 406 -12.22 7.46 8.00
CA CYS A 406 -12.02 7.25 9.42
C CYS A 406 -12.91 6.10 9.93
N PRO A 407 -12.65 5.56 11.14
CA PRO A 407 -13.43 4.47 11.70
C PRO A 407 -14.94 4.78 11.79
N GLU A 408 -15.30 6.01 12.11
CA GLU A 408 -16.69 6.46 12.22
C GLU A 408 -17.38 6.48 10.84
N ALA A 409 -16.65 6.87 9.78
CA ALA A 409 -17.17 6.83 8.41
C ALA A 409 -17.37 5.40 7.92
N GLU A 410 -16.43 4.48 8.22
CA GLU A 410 -16.58 3.06 7.90
C GLU A 410 -17.76 2.43 8.65
N GLU A 411 -17.88 2.68 9.96
CA GLU A 411 -19.00 2.18 10.76
C GLU A 411 -20.35 2.68 10.21
N TYR A 412 -20.43 3.96 9.89
CA TYR A 412 -21.62 4.54 9.28
C TYR A 412 -21.94 3.90 7.92
N LEU A 413 -20.94 3.75 7.04
CA LEU A 413 -21.09 3.13 5.73
C LEU A 413 -21.65 1.71 5.86
N LEU A 414 -21.02 0.88 6.68
CA LEU A 414 -21.41 -0.53 6.86
C LEU A 414 -22.78 -0.72 7.51
N ALA A 415 -23.25 0.27 8.30
CA ALA A 415 -24.54 0.22 8.97
C ALA A 415 -25.71 0.70 8.09
N HIS A 416 -25.47 1.63 7.14
CA HIS A 416 -26.56 2.33 6.44
C HIS A 416 -26.64 2.03 4.95
N PHE A 417 -25.61 1.41 4.35
CA PHE A 417 -25.66 1.03 2.94
C PHE A 417 -26.02 -0.45 2.79
N GLU A 418 -26.74 -0.77 1.70
CA GLU A 418 -27.23 -2.12 1.48
C GLU A 418 -26.09 -3.13 1.39
N GLN A 419 -26.15 -4.14 2.25
CA GLN A 419 -25.29 -5.30 2.19
C GLN A 419 -25.93 -6.35 1.26
N GLU A 420 -25.15 -6.88 0.31
CA GLU A 420 -25.56 -7.94 -0.59
C GLU A 420 -25.31 -9.35 -0.01
#